data_6ca7d2a66021ac738e700bcd1d638135
#
_entry.id   6ca7d2a66021ac738e700bcd1d638135
#
_cell.length_a   1.000
_cell.length_b   1.000
_cell.length_c   1.000
_cell.angle_alpha   90.00
_cell.angle_beta   90.00
_cell.angle_gamma   90.00
#
_symmetry.space_group_name_H-M   'P 1'
#
loop_
_entity.id
_entity.type
_entity.pdbx_description
1 polymer ?
#
loop_
_entity_poly.entity_id
_entity_poly.type
_entity_poly.pdbx_seq_one_letter_code
_entity_poly.pdbx_strand_id
1 'polypeptide(L)'
;MIVRACLTTLFLFAVQSLAPAQDWPNWRGPQHDGSSAVEGLPKTFDHEQHVLWKATLPGPGASTPIVVGQRVFLTAADIEQGQLVALCLDRTSGKVRWQHSAGSGYQPDGQGEPTRINHRSNYASPSAVCDGERVVFFFGNADLVAYDLEGKELWRRNLQADLGDFQFQWTFSATPSLWEGRLVLPILQRDEPVRDKGDQGAESYLLGLDPASGETAFRVIRPTEARVESREAYTTAIPNVTASGRKELIVVGGDIMTGHDPRTGAELWRWGTWNPGHREQWWRVVPSAVAGSGVALACGPKGAPVFAIQLDGKGTLNDESLLWQSEGRRNPVTTDVPTPLFYRDHFYVLSDLRSALSKIDPASGEVLWTTEMPRDAKWRASPTGADGRVWCMDHNAQVVALDAGSGEIVTVAQMGGEDGARARSSVVAAHGCLFIRTDTTLFCVGTAKSDPDEK
;
A
#
# COMPACT_ATOMS: atom_id res chain seq x y z
N MET A 1 -30.75 60.74 29.56
CA MET A 1 -29.51 60.21 28.93
C MET A 1 -29.32 58.81 29.44
N ILE A 2 -29.59 57.82 28.54
CA ILE A 2 -29.46 56.39 28.85
C ILE A 2 -28.22 55.92 28.10
N VAL A 3 -27.17 55.56 28.84
CA VAL A 3 -25.93 55.00 28.29
C VAL A 3 -26.15 53.49 28.07
N ARG A 4 -26.19 53.05 26.81
CA ARG A 4 -26.16 51.62 26.44
C ARG A 4 -24.72 51.12 26.47
N ALA A 5 -24.41 50.19 27.34
CA ALA A 5 -23.16 49.46 27.34
C ALA A 5 -23.26 48.32 26.31
N CYS A 6 -22.43 48.36 25.26
CA CYS A 6 -22.22 47.22 24.35
C CYS A 6 -21.26 46.24 25.00
N LEU A 7 -21.73 45.05 25.36
CA LEU A 7 -20.89 43.91 25.69
C LEU A 7 -20.41 43.26 24.37
N THR A 8 -19.14 43.40 24.07
CA THR A 8 -18.47 42.68 22.99
C THR A 8 -18.00 41.32 23.51
N THR A 9 -18.72 40.24 23.12
CA THR A 9 -18.32 38.86 23.46
C THR A 9 -17.21 38.45 22.53
N LEU A 10 -15.99 38.33 23.05
CA LEU A 10 -14.84 37.78 22.35
C LEU A 10 -15.00 36.24 22.29
N PHE A 11 -15.29 35.69 21.11
CA PHE A 11 -15.16 34.26 20.87
C PHE A 11 -13.68 33.92 20.70
N LEU A 12 -13.06 33.34 21.72
CA LEU A 12 -11.78 32.65 21.57
C LEU A 12 -12.02 31.34 20.77
N PHE A 13 -11.66 31.36 19.51
CA PHE A 13 -11.46 30.13 18.77
C PHE A 13 -10.21 29.44 19.32
N ALA A 14 -10.39 28.39 20.08
CA ALA A 14 -9.31 27.47 20.42
C ALA A 14 -8.83 26.82 19.11
N VAL A 15 -7.67 27.26 18.62
CA VAL A 15 -6.94 26.53 17.59
C VAL A 15 -6.49 25.22 18.24
N GLN A 16 -7.24 24.16 18.04
CA GLN A 16 -6.75 22.81 18.32
C GLN A 16 -5.53 22.59 17.43
N SER A 17 -4.35 22.61 18.01
CA SER A 17 -3.17 22.09 17.35
C SER A 17 -3.44 20.63 17.06
N LEU A 18 -3.72 20.32 15.80
CA LEU A 18 -3.72 18.94 15.31
C LEU A 18 -2.33 18.39 15.61
N ALA A 19 -2.22 17.54 16.62
CA ALA A 19 -1.04 16.70 16.78
C ALA A 19 -0.81 16.00 15.43
N PRO A 20 0.44 15.87 14.96
CA PRO A 20 0.73 15.21 13.69
C PRO A 20 0.04 13.84 13.70
N ALA A 21 -0.69 13.53 12.65
CA ALA A 21 -1.47 12.32 12.57
C ALA A 21 -0.55 11.11 12.79
N GLN A 22 -0.73 10.43 13.92
CA GLN A 22 0.03 9.23 14.27
C GLN A 22 -0.61 7.97 13.70
N ASP A 23 -1.76 8.10 13.07
CA ASP A 23 -2.49 7.02 12.43
C ASP A 23 -1.82 6.56 11.13
N TRP A 24 -2.10 5.31 10.75
CA TRP A 24 -1.71 4.68 9.49
C TRP A 24 -2.96 4.16 8.79
N PRO A 25 -3.78 5.03 8.12
CA PRO A 25 -5.15 4.71 7.72
C PRO A 25 -5.28 3.91 6.41
N ASN A 26 -4.18 3.72 5.68
CA ASN A 26 -4.13 2.97 4.43
C ASN A 26 -2.78 2.27 4.25
N TRP A 27 -2.66 1.45 3.23
CA TRP A 27 -1.46 0.63 2.96
C TRP A 27 -0.14 1.41 2.96
N ARG A 28 -0.12 2.64 2.44
CA ARG A 28 1.11 3.46 2.35
C ARG A 28 1.16 4.61 3.36
N GLY A 29 0.40 4.48 4.46
CA GLY A 29 0.42 5.46 5.53
C GLY A 29 -0.34 6.75 5.23
N PRO A 30 -0.22 7.75 6.11
CA PRO A 30 -1.06 8.95 6.05
C PRO A 30 -0.83 9.82 4.81
N GLN A 31 0.37 9.76 4.22
CA GLN A 31 0.75 10.56 3.06
C GLN A 31 0.74 9.75 1.75
N HIS A 32 0.37 8.46 1.79
CA HIS A 32 0.40 7.52 0.66
C HIS A 32 1.79 7.30 0.04
N ASP A 33 2.85 7.72 0.69
CA ASP A 33 4.24 7.68 0.25
C ASP A 33 5.09 6.62 0.97
N GLY A 34 4.51 5.96 2.00
CA GLY A 34 5.16 4.95 2.82
C GLY A 34 5.80 5.51 4.08
N SER A 35 5.61 6.79 4.38
CA SER A 35 6.23 7.43 5.53
C SER A 35 5.27 7.75 6.67
N SER A 36 5.84 7.96 7.86
CA SER A 36 5.16 8.42 9.07
C SER A 36 6.03 9.40 9.83
N ALA A 37 5.39 10.35 10.50
CA ALA A 37 6.03 11.30 11.40
C ALA A 37 6.27 10.72 12.81
N VAL A 38 6.04 9.44 13.03
CA VAL A 38 6.24 8.76 14.32
C VAL A 38 7.72 8.74 14.68
N GLU A 39 8.02 9.04 15.92
CA GLU A 39 9.34 9.03 16.53
C GLU A 39 9.38 8.15 17.79
N GLY A 40 10.58 7.91 18.32
CA GLY A 40 10.80 7.15 19.55
C GLY A 40 10.64 5.64 19.39
N LEU A 41 10.81 5.12 18.19
CA LEU A 41 10.72 3.69 17.89
C LEU A 41 11.93 2.93 18.48
N PRO A 42 11.77 1.69 18.93
CA PRO A 42 12.86 0.91 19.50
C PRO A 42 14.00 0.70 18.49
N LYS A 43 15.24 0.72 18.99
CA LYS A 43 16.43 0.46 18.16
C LYS A 43 16.79 -1.01 18.10
N THR A 44 16.45 -1.74 19.15
CA THR A 44 16.69 -3.19 19.27
C THR A 44 15.40 -3.85 19.73
N PHE A 45 15.03 -4.93 19.09
CA PHE A 45 13.88 -5.76 19.44
C PHE A 45 13.98 -7.12 18.73
N ASP A 46 13.16 -8.06 19.14
CA ASP A 46 12.93 -9.33 18.47
C ASP A 46 11.49 -9.80 18.75
N HIS A 47 11.17 -11.06 18.48
CA HIS A 47 9.84 -11.62 18.69
C HIS A 47 9.40 -11.75 20.18
N GLU A 48 10.31 -11.40 21.11
CA GLU A 48 10.06 -11.40 22.57
C GLU A 48 10.40 -10.04 23.20
N GLN A 49 11.55 -9.46 22.83
CA GLN A 49 12.06 -8.23 23.41
C GLN A 49 11.34 -7.00 22.81
N HIS A 50 10.93 -6.08 23.67
CA HIS A 50 10.16 -4.87 23.31
C HIS A 50 8.81 -5.14 22.64
N VAL A 51 8.29 -6.36 22.73
CA VAL A 51 6.93 -6.70 22.30
C VAL A 51 5.95 -6.29 23.40
N LEU A 52 5.13 -5.27 23.11
CA LEU A 52 4.08 -4.81 24.02
C LEU A 52 2.92 -5.82 24.05
N TRP A 53 2.61 -6.40 22.92
CA TRP A 53 1.65 -7.49 22.77
C TRP A 53 1.86 -8.22 21.43
N LYS A 54 1.39 -9.46 21.40
CA LYS A 54 1.27 -10.26 20.16
C LYS A 54 -0.12 -10.87 20.08
N ALA A 55 -0.68 -10.91 18.87
CA ALA A 55 -2.00 -11.48 18.60
C ALA A 55 -1.89 -12.59 17.56
N THR A 56 -2.42 -13.77 17.88
CA THR A 56 -2.54 -14.87 16.93
C THR A 56 -3.62 -14.52 15.90
N LEU A 57 -3.32 -14.71 14.62
CA LEU A 57 -4.22 -14.46 13.51
C LEU A 57 -4.95 -15.76 13.11
N PRO A 58 -6.19 -15.67 12.59
CA PRO A 58 -6.98 -16.85 12.22
C PRO A 58 -6.42 -17.59 11.01
N GLY A 59 -5.43 -17.00 10.31
CA GLY A 59 -4.76 -17.63 9.18
C GLY A 59 -3.92 -16.65 8.38
N PRO A 60 -3.27 -17.12 7.31
CA PRO A 60 -2.32 -16.33 6.54
C PRO A 60 -2.99 -15.17 5.79
N GLY A 61 -2.18 -14.16 5.54
CA GLY A 61 -2.53 -13.01 4.71
C GLY A 61 -1.33 -12.10 4.52
N ALA A 62 -1.34 -11.32 3.44
CA ALA A 62 -0.26 -10.40 3.09
C ALA A 62 -0.64 -8.92 3.31
N SER A 63 -1.86 -8.64 3.78
CA SER A 63 -2.29 -7.25 4.02
C SER A 63 -1.41 -6.57 5.05
N THR A 64 -0.99 -5.36 4.76
CA THR A 64 -0.36 -4.47 5.73
C THR A 64 -1.43 -4.02 6.72
N PRO A 65 -1.20 -4.12 8.04
CA PRO A 65 -2.15 -3.59 9.02
C PRO A 65 -2.37 -2.10 8.82
N ILE A 66 -3.57 -1.61 9.05
CA ILE A 66 -3.82 -0.17 9.20
C ILE A 66 -4.17 0.13 10.65
N VAL A 67 -3.78 1.32 11.11
CA VAL A 67 -3.93 1.75 12.50
C VAL A 67 -4.66 3.07 12.53
N VAL A 68 -5.84 3.10 13.18
CA VAL A 68 -6.67 4.30 13.28
C VAL A 68 -7.19 4.44 14.71
N GLY A 69 -6.77 5.48 15.39
CA GLY A 69 -7.09 5.71 16.79
C GLY A 69 -6.71 4.51 17.69
N GLN A 70 -7.68 3.87 18.31
CA GLN A 70 -7.48 2.70 19.18
C GLN A 70 -7.69 1.35 18.47
N ARG A 71 -7.66 1.32 17.13
CA ARG A 71 -7.99 0.13 16.34
C ARG A 71 -6.87 -0.22 15.37
N VAL A 72 -6.68 -1.53 15.18
CA VAL A 72 -5.83 -2.09 14.13
C VAL A 72 -6.70 -2.98 13.26
N PHE A 73 -6.71 -2.73 11.95
CA PHE A 73 -7.50 -3.52 11.01
C PHE A 73 -6.60 -4.29 10.06
N LEU A 74 -6.97 -5.52 9.75
CA LEU A 74 -6.27 -6.38 8.80
C LEU A 74 -7.20 -7.48 8.25
N THR A 75 -6.78 -8.12 7.18
CA THR A 75 -7.46 -9.27 6.58
C THR A 75 -6.72 -10.56 6.89
N ALA A 76 -7.41 -11.68 6.94
CA ALA A 76 -6.82 -13.01 7.02
C ALA A 76 -7.63 -14.01 6.18
N ALA A 77 -7.02 -15.14 5.85
CA ALA A 77 -7.68 -16.28 5.24
C ALA A 77 -7.73 -17.42 6.27
N ASP A 78 -8.91 -17.70 6.78
CA ASP A 78 -9.13 -18.87 7.62
C ASP A 78 -9.21 -20.11 6.73
N ILE A 79 -8.11 -20.86 6.68
CA ILE A 79 -7.97 -22.01 5.79
C ILE A 79 -8.85 -23.17 6.27
N GLU A 80 -9.01 -23.33 7.59
CA GLU A 80 -9.78 -24.43 8.17
C GLU A 80 -11.26 -24.28 7.88
N GLN A 81 -11.77 -23.05 7.92
CA GLN A 81 -13.17 -22.75 7.68
C GLN A 81 -13.45 -22.36 6.21
N GLY A 82 -12.41 -22.17 5.38
CA GLY A 82 -12.53 -21.72 3.99
C GLY A 82 -13.11 -20.29 3.88
N GLN A 83 -12.80 -19.42 4.83
CA GLN A 83 -13.37 -18.07 4.94
C GLN A 83 -12.31 -16.98 4.79
N LEU A 84 -12.75 -15.85 4.26
CA LEU A 84 -12.01 -14.61 4.26
C LEU A 84 -12.48 -13.74 5.41
N VAL A 85 -11.55 -13.25 6.21
CA VAL A 85 -11.83 -12.65 7.51
C VAL A 85 -11.37 -11.20 7.55
N ALA A 86 -12.28 -10.32 7.94
CA ALA A 86 -12.00 -8.94 8.34
C ALA A 86 -11.83 -8.89 9.87
N LEU A 87 -10.71 -8.31 10.33
CA LEU A 87 -10.37 -8.23 11.75
C LEU A 87 -10.19 -6.79 12.20
N CYS A 88 -10.65 -6.52 13.42
CA CYS A 88 -10.32 -5.35 14.22
C CYS A 88 -9.75 -5.76 15.55
N LEU A 89 -8.57 -5.28 15.88
CA LEU A 89 -7.91 -5.49 17.16
C LEU A 89 -7.83 -4.16 17.92
N ASP A 90 -7.80 -4.27 19.24
CA ASP A 90 -7.47 -3.15 20.09
C ASP A 90 -5.98 -2.83 19.97
N ARG A 91 -5.65 -1.59 19.66
CA ARG A 91 -4.26 -1.13 19.44
C ARG A 91 -3.36 -1.28 20.66
N THR A 92 -3.91 -1.14 21.86
CA THR A 92 -3.12 -1.15 23.10
C THR A 92 -2.90 -2.54 23.69
N SER A 93 -3.82 -3.48 23.42
CA SER A 93 -3.79 -4.82 24.01
C SER A 93 -3.67 -5.96 23.02
N GLY A 94 -3.86 -5.71 21.72
CA GLY A 94 -3.90 -6.75 20.69
C GLY A 94 -5.14 -7.65 20.75
N LYS A 95 -6.08 -7.40 21.67
CA LYS A 95 -7.30 -8.21 21.77
C LYS A 95 -8.23 -7.95 20.60
N VAL A 96 -8.87 -8.99 20.09
CA VAL A 96 -9.88 -8.87 19.05
C VAL A 96 -11.08 -8.09 19.59
N ARG A 97 -11.39 -6.96 18.94
CA ARG A 97 -12.61 -6.18 19.19
C ARG A 97 -13.79 -6.77 18.45
N TRP A 98 -13.57 -7.11 17.18
CA TRP A 98 -14.52 -7.82 16.35
C TRP A 98 -13.82 -8.55 15.20
N GLN A 99 -14.47 -9.58 14.70
CA GLN A 99 -14.03 -10.41 13.59
C GLN A 99 -15.26 -10.83 12.80
N HIS A 100 -15.22 -10.67 11.47
CA HIS A 100 -16.32 -11.04 10.61
C HIS A 100 -15.85 -11.87 9.42
N SER A 101 -16.68 -12.83 9.02
CA SER A 101 -16.53 -13.48 7.72
C SER A 101 -16.93 -12.47 6.64
N ALA A 102 -15.96 -12.05 5.84
CA ALA A 102 -16.14 -11.07 4.79
C ALA A 102 -16.37 -11.70 3.41
N GLY A 103 -16.04 -12.97 3.25
CA GLY A 103 -16.23 -13.74 2.03
C GLY A 103 -15.94 -15.22 2.23
N SER A 104 -16.25 -16.01 1.21
CA SER A 104 -16.05 -17.47 1.22
C SER A 104 -15.39 -17.93 -0.08
N GLY A 105 -15.10 -19.23 -0.17
CA GLY A 105 -14.53 -19.84 -1.37
C GLY A 105 -13.02 -19.76 -1.46
N TYR A 106 -12.33 -19.47 -0.35
CA TYR A 106 -10.88 -19.56 -0.29
C TYR A 106 -10.42 -21.01 -0.43
N GLN A 107 -9.63 -21.28 -1.48
CA GLN A 107 -9.04 -22.60 -1.74
C GLN A 107 -7.52 -22.43 -1.84
N PRO A 108 -6.75 -22.90 -0.84
CA PRO A 108 -5.32 -22.66 -0.74
C PRO A 108 -4.49 -23.22 -1.91
N ASP A 109 -4.93 -24.30 -2.49
CA ASP A 109 -4.30 -24.98 -3.62
C ASP A 109 -4.72 -24.41 -4.99
N GLY A 110 -5.67 -23.46 -5.00
CA GLY A 110 -6.20 -22.82 -6.20
C GLY A 110 -7.05 -23.77 -7.07
N GLN A 111 -7.53 -24.89 -6.54
CA GLN A 111 -8.43 -25.78 -7.28
C GLN A 111 -9.74 -25.07 -7.60
N GLY A 112 -10.12 -25.10 -8.86
CA GLY A 112 -11.34 -24.44 -9.34
C GLY A 112 -11.23 -22.93 -9.54
N GLU A 113 -10.10 -22.31 -9.15
CA GLU A 113 -9.86 -20.88 -9.33
C GLU A 113 -9.06 -20.58 -10.60
N PRO A 114 -9.40 -19.54 -11.37
CA PRO A 114 -8.65 -19.16 -12.55
C PRO A 114 -7.29 -18.56 -12.20
N THR A 115 -7.13 -17.96 -11.03
CA THR A 115 -5.92 -17.31 -10.56
C THR A 115 -5.04 -18.26 -9.75
N ARG A 116 -3.72 -18.00 -9.73
CA ARG A 116 -2.79 -18.77 -8.92
C ARG A 116 -2.78 -18.27 -7.48
N ILE A 117 -3.34 -19.06 -6.57
CA ILE A 117 -3.19 -18.88 -5.13
C ILE A 117 -2.02 -19.77 -4.68
N ASN A 118 -1.06 -19.19 -4.00
CA ASN A 118 0.10 -19.92 -3.48
C ASN A 118 0.76 -19.16 -2.33
N HIS A 119 1.95 -19.64 -1.92
CA HIS A 119 2.75 -18.99 -0.89
C HIS A 119 3.16 -17.54 -1.20
N ARG A 120 2.93 -16.99 -2.38
CA ARG A 120 3.27 -15.60 -2.76
C ARG A 120 2.12 -14.63 -2.57
N SER A 121 0.89 -15.09 -2.73
CA SER A 121 -0.31 -14.27 -2.58
C SER A 121 -1.53 -15.13 -2.27
N ASN A 122 -2.48 -14.56 -1.57
CA ASN A 122 -3.79 -15.16 -1.33
C ASN A 122 -4.86 -14.05 -1.39
N TYR A 123 -6.13 -14.41 -1.22
CA TYR A 123 -7.21 -13.44 -1.28
C TYR A 123 -7.17 -12.37 -0.17
N ALA A 124 -6.48 -12.64 0.97
CA ALA A 124 -6.25 -11.67 2.04
C ALA A 124 -4.96 -10.85 1.84
N SER A 125 -4.58 -10.57 0.58
CA SER A 125 -3.41 -9.74 0.23
C SER A 125 -3.71 -8.24 0.23
N PRO A 126 -4.85 -7.73 -0.26
CA PRO A 126 -5.18 -6.31 -0.18
C PRO A 126 -5.31 -5.85 1.28
N SER A 127 -4.83 -4.65 1.55
CA SER A 127 -4.98 -4.01 2.87
C SER A 127 -6.34 -3.32 2.98
N ALA A 128 -6.81 -3.13 4.21
CA ALA A 128 -7.98 -2.29 4.47
C ALA A 128 -7.65 -0.80 4.27
N VAL A 129 -8.70 0.02 4.13
CA VAL A 129 -8.60 1.48 4.14
C VAL A 129 -9.67 2.06 5.06
N CYS A 130 -9.35 3.17 5.73
CA CYS A 130 -10.24 3.79 6.71
C CYS A 130 -10.25 5.31 6.55
N ASP A 131 -11.43 5.93 6.63
CA ASP A 131 -11.61 7.39 6.59
C ASP A 131 -11.88 8.01 7.98
N GLY A 132 -11.80 7.21 9.04
CA GLY A 132 -12.11 7.63 10.41
C GLY A 132 -13.56 7.42 10.81
N GLU A 133 -14.47 7.14 9.89
CA GLU A 133 -15.88 6.81 10.12
C GLU A 133 -16.18 5.35 9.78
N ARG A 134 -15.56 4.86 8.71
CA ARG A 134 -15.74 3.50 8.20
C ARG A 134 -14.43 2.87 7.79
N VAL A 135 -14.40 1.55 7.81
CA VAL A 135 -13.30 0.74 7.30
C VAL A 135 -13.80 -0.15 6.18
N VAL A 136 -13.05 -0.17 5.07
CA VAL A 136 -13.38 -0.98 3.89
C VAL A 136 -12.33 -2.05 3.71
N PHE A 137 -12.77 -3.29 3.57
CA PHE A 137 -11.94 -4.46 3.30
C PHE A 137 -12.22 -4.95 1.89
N PHE A 138 -11.15 -5.24 1.17
CA PHE A 138 -11.20 -5.83 -0.14
C PHE A 138 -10.40 -7.14 -0.16
N PHE A 139 -10.90 -8.12 -0.89
CA PHE A 139 -10.28 -9.44 -1.03
C PHE A 139 -10.02 -9.77 -2.50
N GLY A 140 -8.99 -10.58 -2.74
CA GLY A 140 -8.54 -10.88 -4.10
C GLY A 140 -9.53 -11.68 -4.96
N ASN A 141 -10.60 -12.21 -4.38
CA ASN A 141 -11.75 -12.80 -5.08
C ASN A 141 -12.85 -11.77 -5.40
N ALA A 142 -12.53 -10.48 -5.20
CA ALA A 142 -13.39 -9.33 -5.42
C ALA A 142 -14.53 -9.11 -4.39
N ASP A 143 -14.54 -9.82 -3.27
CA ASP A 143 -15.39 -9.44 -2.15
C ASP A 143 -14.93 -8.11 -1.56
N LEU A 144 -15.87 -7.19 -1.41
CA LEU A 144 -15.67 -5.84 -0.90
C LEU A 144 -16.73 -5.57 0.16
N VAL A 145 -16.31 -5.19 1.37
CA VAL A 145 -17.24 -4.97 2.48
C VAL A 145 -16.80 -3.77 3.32
N ALA A 146 -17.76 -2.94 3.70
CA ALA A 146 -17.55 -1.82 4.61
C ALA A 146 -18.25 -2.07 5.95
N TYR A 147 -17.53 -1.70 7.00
CA TYR A 147 -18.05 -1.69 8.37
C TYR A 147 -17.89 -0.30 8.98
N ASP A 148 -18.72 0.04 9.96
CA ASP A 148 -18.38 1.11 10.87
C ASP A 148 -17.20 0.67 11.78
N LEU A 149 -16.69 1.58 12.59
CA LEU A 149 -15.54 1.28 13.44
C LEU A 149 -15.86 0.28 14.58
N GLU A 150 -17.12 0.07 14.88
CA GLU A 150 -17.63 -0.88 15.87
C GLU A 150 -17.91 -2.28 15.26
N GLY A 151 -17.76 -2.42 13.93
CA GLY A 151 -17.90 -3.69 13.23
C GLY A 151 -19.33 -3.97 12.71
N LYS A 152 -20.22 -2.98 12.72
CA LYS A 152 -21.51 -3.11 12.06
C LYS A 152 -21.32 -2.99 10.55
N GLU A 153 -21.78 -4.00 9.81
CA GLU A 153 -21.76 -3.96 8.34
C GLU A 153 -22.63 -2.82 7.80
N LEU A 154 -22.04 -2.00 6.94
CA LEU A 154 -22.71 -0.90 6.27
C LEU A 154 -23.21 -1.32 4.90
N TRP A 155 -22.34 -1.97 4.11
CA TRP A 155 -22.67 -2.50 2.80
C TRP A 155 -21.66 -3.58 2.38
N ARG A 156 -22.05 -4.40 1.40
CA ARG A 156 -21.25 -5.47 0.81
C ARG A 156 -21.47 -5.57 -0.68
N ARG A 157 -20.41 -5.90 -1.42
CA ARG A 157 -20.46 -6.20 -2.85
C ARG A 157 -19.50 -7.34 -3.20
N ASN A 158 -19.75 -8.01 -4.33
CA ASN A 158 -18.75 -8.80 -5.02
C ASN A 158 -18.58 -8.22 -6.42
N LEU A 159 -17.41 -7.63 -6.70
CA LEU A 159 -17.20 -6.88 -7.94
C LEU A 159 -17.17 -7.78 -9.18
N GLN A 160 -16.79 -9.07 -9.05
CA GLN A 160 -16.89 -10.01 -10.19
C GLN A 160 -18.34 -10.38 -10.52
N ALA A 161 -19.18 -10.55 -9.52
CA ALA A 161 -20.62 -10.76 -9.74
C ALA A 161 -21.29 -9.55 -10.42
N ASP A 162 -20.83 -8.33 -10.09
CA ASP A 162 -21.39 -7.09 -10.59
C ASP A 162 -20.86 -6.69 -11.98
N LEU A 163 -19.59 -6.96 -12.28
CA LEU A 163 -18.85 -6.37 -13.40
C LEU A 163 -18.22 -7.40 -14.36
N GLY A 164 -18.34 -8.69 -14.05
CA GLY A 164 -17.73 -9.80 -14.79
C GLY A 164 -16.40 -10.28 -14.18
N ASP A 165 -15.95 -11.43 -14.63
CA ASP A 165 -14.76 -12.10 -14.13
C ASP A 165 -13.51 -11.24 -14.27
N PHE A 166 -12.68 -11.21 -13.23
CA PHE A 166 -11.38 -10.56 -13.27
C PHE A 166 -10.35 -11.43 -13.97
N GLN A 167 -9.61 -10.84 -14.91
CA GLN A 167 -8.65 -11.54 -15.76
C GLN A 167 -7.21 -11.30 -15.31
N PHE A 168 -6.82 -11.91 -14.20
CA PHE A 168 -5.47 -11.85 -13.63
C PHE A 168 -4.83 -13.23 -13.57
N GLN A 169 -3.56 -13.32 -13.97
CA GLN A 169 -2.75 -14.53 -13.82
C GLN A 169 -2.53 -14.91 -12.36
N TRP A 170 -2.34 -13.90 -11.51
CA TRP A 170 -2.10 -14.01 -10.07
C TRP A 170 -3.29 -13.45 -9.31
N THR A 171 -3.36 -13.74 -8.02
CA THR A 171 -4.40 -13.19 -7.15
C THR A 171 -4.38 -11.66 -7.21
N PHE A 172 -5.53 -11.04 -7.45
CA PHE A 172 -5.67 -9.59 -7.44
C PHE A 172 -5.34 -9.05 -6.04
N SER A 173 -4.37 -8.14 -5.95
CA SER A 173 -3.80 -7.70 -4.68
C SER A 173 -3.72 -6.19 -4.53
N ALA A 174 -4.23 -5.41 -5.50
CA ALA A 174 -4.31 -3.97 -5.36
C ALA A 174 -5.17 -3.59 -4.15
N THR A 175 -4.66 -2.67 -3.34
CA THR A 175 -5.42 -2.10 -2.23
C THR A 175 -6.29 -0.96 -2.77
N PRO A 176 -7.55 -0.82 -2.34
CA PRO A 176 -8.36 0.35 -2.67
C PRO A 176 -7.71 1.64 -2.14
N SER A 177 -7.91 2.75 -2.85
CA SER A 177 -7.59 4.09 -2.34
C SER A 177 -8.85 4.79 -1.89
N LEU A 178 -8.85 5.31 -0.66
CA LEU A 178 -9.96 6.10 -0.12
C LEU A 178 -9.52 7.55 0.03
N TRP A 179 -9.96 8.40 -0.89
CA TRP A 179 -9.54 9.79 -0.96
C TRP A 179 -10.55 10.68 -1.68
N GLU A 180 -10.66 11.95 -1.28
CA GLU A 180 -11.60 12.94 -1.85
C GLU A 180 -13.05 12.44 -1.95
N GLY A 181 -13.49 11.64 -0.95
CA GLY A 181 -14.83 11.08 -0.89
C GLY A 181 -15.10 9.99 -1.93
N ARG A 182 -14.08 9.30 -2.40
CA ARG A 182 -14.18 8.17 -3.32
C ARG A 182 -13.31 7.01 -2.87
N LEU A 183 -13.85 5.82 -3.00
CA LEU A 183 -13.11 4.57 -2.92
C LEU A 183 -12.75 4.14 -4.34
N VAL A 184 -11.46 4.15 -4.69
CA VAL A 184 -11.02 3.91 -6.07
C VAL A 184 -10.18 2.65 -6.17
N LEU A 185 -10.52 1.81 -7.15
CA LEU A 185 -9.83 0.56 -7.50
C LEU A 185 -9.41 0.61 -8.96
N PRO A 186 -8.12 0.53 -9.29
CA PRO A 186 -7.67 0.27 -10.65
C PRO A 186 -7.80 -1.22 -10.95
N ILE A 187 -8.65 -1.58 -11.91
CA ILE A 187 -8.80 -2.94 -12.42
C ILE A 187 -8.03 -3.01 -13.73
N LEU A 188 -6.73 -3.29 -13.64
CA LEU A 188 -5.80 -3.32 -14.77
C LEU A 188 -5.55 -4.78 -15.16
N GLN A 189 -6.41 -5.29 -15.99
CA GLN A 189 -6.51 -6.70 -16.29
C GLN A 189 -6.05 -7.05 -17.71
N ARG A 190 -5.82 -8.33 -17.93
CA ARG A 190 -5.43 -8.91 -19.21
C ARG A 190 -6.52 -8.72 -20.27
N ASP A 191 -6.16 -8.66 -21.54
CA ASP A 191 -7.06 -8.54 -22.69
C ASP A 191 -7.48 -9.90 -23.29
N GLU A 192 -7.09 -10.99 -22.65
CA GLU A 192 -7.44 -12.35 -23.05
C GLU A 192 -7.83 -13.20 -21.85
N PRO A 193 -8.64 -14.24 -22.03
CA PRO A 193 -9.07 -15.12 -20.95
C PRO A 193 -7.89 -15.74 -20.19
N VAL A 194 -8.06 -15.91 -18.88
CA VAL A 194 -7.15 -16.66 -18.02
C VAL A 194 -7.77 -18.00 -17.69
N ARG A 195 -7.16 -19.10 -18.15
CA ARG A 195 -7.65 -20.46 -17.89
C ARG A 195 -9.15 -20.64 -18.17
N ASP A 196 -9.58 -20.26 -19.34
CA ASP A 196 -10.97 -20.39 -19.82
C ASP A 196 -12.01 -19.52 -19.09
N LYS A 197 -11.58 -18.55 -18.27
CA LYS A 197 -12.45 -17.54 -17.67
C LYS A 197 -12.15 -16.13 -18.16
N GLY A 198 -13.22 -15.35 -18.28
CA GLY A 198 -13.18 -14.00 -18.78
C GLY A 198 -13.39 -13.90 -20.30
N ASP A 199 -13.32 -12.69 -20.80
CA ASP A 199 -13.68 -12.35 -22.18
C ASP A 199 -12.44 -11.92 -23.00
N GLN A 200 -12.45 -12.25 -24.28
CA GLN A 200 -11.47 -11.70 -25.23
C GLN A 200 -11.69 -10.20 -25.37
N GLY A 201 -10.63 -9.41 -25.23
CA GLY A 201 -10.69 -7.96 -25.34
C GLY A 201 -11.18 -7.25 -24.08
N ALA A 202 -11.13 -7.90 -22.91
CA ALA A 202 -11.50 -7.27 -21.65
C ALA A 202 -10.74 -5.97 -21.42
N GLU A 203 -11.44 -4.94 -20.97
CA GLU A 203 -10.90 -3.61 -20.78
C GLU A 203 -10.36 -3.42 -19.37
N SER A 204 -9.25 -2.68 -19.28
CA SER A 204 -8.77 -2.14 -18.00
C SER A 204 -9.50 -0.84 -17.67
N TYR A 205 -9.83 -0.61 -16.40
CA TYR A 205 -10.60 0.55 -15.99
C TYR A 205 -10.28 0.99 -14.55
N LEU A 206 -10.64 2.23 -14.23
CA LEU A 206 -10.74 2.72 -12.88
C LEU A 206 -12.20 2.63 -12.42
N LEU A 207 -12.42 2.01 -11.28
CA LEU A 207 -13.71 1.93 -10.61
C LEU A 207 -13.70 2.86 -9.40
N GLY A 208 -14.59 3.84 -9.38
CA GLY A 208 -14.82 4.72 -8.23
C GLY A 208 -16.15 4.42 -7.59
N LEU A 209 -16.16 4.23 -6.27
CA LEU A 209 -17.36 3.95 -5.49
C LEU A 209 -17.61 5.07 -4.48
N ASP A 210 -18.86 5.27 -4.13
CA ASP A 210 -19.24 6.02 -2.95
C ASP A 210 -18.92 5.20 -1.70
N PRO A 211 -18.05 5.66 -0.80
CA PRO A 211 -17.64 4.86 0.35
C PRO A 211 -18.76 4.66 1.39
N ALA A 212 -19.81 5.49 1.38
CA ALA A 212 -20.91 5.36 2.32
C ALA A 212 -21.93 4.29 1.91
N SER A 213 -22.18 4.12 0.61
CA SER A 213 -23.18 3.20 0.09
C SER A 213 -22.61 2.01 -0.68
N GLY A 214 -21.34 2.10 -1.12
CA GLY A 214 -20.74 1.12 -2.03
C GLY A 214 -21.22 1.25 -3.48
N GLU A 215 -22.07 2.21 -3.79
CA GLU A 215 -22.59 2.43 -5.15
C GLU A 215 -21.49 2.91 -6.10
N THR A 216 -21.59 2.49 -7.37
CA THR A 216 -20.63 2.91 -8.39
C THR A 216 -20.84 4.38 -8.75
N ALA A 217 -19.86 5.21 -8.45
CA ALA A 217 -19.84 6.63 -8.82
C ALA A 217 -19.32 6.83 -10.25
N PHE A 218 -18.30 6.06 -10.65
CA PHE A 218 -17.78 6.05 -12.02
C PHE A 218 -17.09 4.72 -12.36
N ARG A 219 -17.09 4.38 -13.64
CA ARG A 219 -16.23 3.37 -14.26
C ARG A 219 -15.64 3.99 -15.52
N VAL A 220 -14.34 4.24 -15.52
CA VAL A 220 -13.64 4.91 -16.62
C VAL A 220 -12.64 3.96 -17.24
N ILE A 221 -12.79 3.65 -18.53
CA ILE A 221 -11.85 2.83 -19.28
C ILE A 221 -10.48 3.51 -19.30
N ARG A 222 -9.44 2.73 -19.03
CA ARG A 222 -8.04 3.15 -19.12
C ARG A 222 -7.36 2.44 -20.28
N PRO A 223 -7.40 3.03 -21.49
CA PRO A 223 -6.86 2.40 -22.68
C PRO A 223 -5.34 2.26 -22.60
N THR A 224 -4.84 1.12 -23.09
CA THR A 224 -3.42 0.82 -23.24
C THR A 224 -3.22 -0.08 -24.45
N GLU A 225 -2.02 -0.02 -25.05
CA GLU A 225 -1.62 -0.90 -26.14
C GLU A 225 -0.87 -2.15 -25.64
N ALA A 226 -0.58 -2.23 -24.33
CA ALA A 226 0.00 -3.43 -23.72
C ALA A 226 -0.90 -4.65 -23.91
N ARG A 227 -0.29 -5.82 -24.00
CA ARG A 227 -0.95 -7.09 -24.29
C ARG A 227 -0.62 -8.15 -23.25
N VAL A 228 -1.51 -9.12 -23.10
CA VAL A 228 -1.31 -10.31 -22.27
C VAL A 228 -0.96 -9.92 -20.83
N GLU A 229 0.07 -10.53 -20.20
CA GLU A 229 0.48 -10.23 -18.82
C GLU A 229 1.01 -8.79 -18.65
N SER A 230 1.58 -8.17 -19.70
CA SER A 230 2.05 -6.78 -19.62
C SER A 230 0.93 -5.76 -19.41
N ARG A 231 -0.30 -6.13 -19.71
CA ARG A 231 -1.49 -5.34 -19.42
C ARG A 231 -1.90 -5.42 -17.95
N GLU A 232 -1.57 -6.54 -17.27
CA GLU A 232 -1.89 -6.72 -15.86
C GLU A 232 -1.05 -5.82 -14.96
N ALA A 233 -1.69 -5.22 -13.97
CA ALA A 233 -1.00 -4.58 -12.88
C ALA A 233 -1.74 -4.80 -11.54
N TYR A 234 -0.95 -4.93 -10.49
CA TYR A 234 -1.41 -5.17 -9.11
C TYR A 234 -1.22 -3.91 -8.26
N THR A 235 -1.30 -2.76 -8.91
CA THR A 235 -0.96 -1.46 -8.35
C THR A 235 -2.16 -0.78 -7.73
N THR A 236 -1.91 -0.02 -6.69
CA THR A 236 -2.87 0.86 -6.03
C THR A 236 -2.81 2.25 -6.68
N ALA A 237 -3.94 2.91 -6.86
CA ALA A 237 -4.00 4.31 -7.26
C ALA A 237 -3.46 5.19 -6.13
N ILE A 238 -2.43 5.98 -6.38
CA ILE A 238 -1.76 6.78 -5.34
C ILE A 238 -2.26 8.22 -5.37
N PRO A 239 -2.87 8.72 -4.29
CA PRO A 239 -3.23 10.12 -4.14
C PRO A 239 -2.03 11.05 -4.22
N ASN A 240 -2.19 12.16 -4.93
CA ASN A 240 -1.18 13.20 -5.05
C ASN A 240 -1.82 14.59 -5.17
N VAL A 241 -1.14 15.58 -4.62
CA VAL A 241 -1.47 17.00 -4.84
C VAL A 241 -0.27 17.65 -5.50
N THR A 242 -0.46 18.13 -6.73
CA THR A 242 0.63 18.77 -7.49
C THR A 242 0.98 20.14 -6.91
N ALA A 243 2.09 20.72 -7.37
CA ALA A 243 2.53 22.06 -6.97
C ALA A 243 1.49 23.15 -7.30
N SER A 244 0.70 22.96 -8.36
CA SER A 244 -0.42 23.86 -8.71
C SER A 244 -1.67 23.66 -7.84
N GLY A 245 -1.66 22.69 -6.92
CA GLY A 245 -2.81 22.34 -6.06
C GLY A 245 -3.83 21.42 -6.74
N ARG A 246 -3.52 20.87 -7.93
CA ARG A 246 -4.37 19.89 -8.59
C ARG A 246 -4.31 18.57 -7.82
N LYS A 247 -5.49 18.04 -7.47
CA LYS A 247 -5.65 16.73 -6.86
C LYS A 247 -5.75 15.66 -7.95
N GLU A 248 -4.98 14.59 -7.81
CA GLU A 248 -4.95 13.52 -8.80
C GLU A 248 -4.65 12.16 -8.17
N LEU A 249 -5.06 11.09 -8.82
CA LEU A 249 -4.68 9.72 -8.53
C LEU A 249 -3.69 9.25 -9.58
N ILE A 250 -2.51 8.83 -9.16
CA ILE A 250 -1.47 8.29 -10.06
C ILE A 250 -1.63 6.78 -10.16
N VAL A 251 -1.71 6.26 -11.38
CA VAL A 251 -1.89 4.83 -11.68
C VAL A 251 -0.81 4.36 -12.65
N VAL A 252 -0.14 3.26 -12.29
CA VAL A 252 0.91 2.64 -13.11
C VAL A 252 0.49 1.23 -13.52
N GLY A 253 0.66 0.88 -14.77
CA GLY A 253 0.40 -0.45 -15.32
C GLY A 253 0.04 -0.39 -16.79
N GLY A 254 0.10 -1.52 -17.47
CA GLY A 254 -0.20 -1.58 -18.90
C GLY A 254 0.77 -0.71 -19.72
N ASP A 255 2.06 -0.74 -19.39
CA ASP A 255 3.15 0.01 -20.02
C ASP A 255 3.06 1.55 -19.93
N ILE A 256 2.15 2.10 -19.13
CA ILE A 256 1.95 3.54 -18.97
C ILE A 256 1.74 3.97 -17.52
N MET A 257 2.05 5.21 -17.21
CA MET A 257 1.63 5.93 -16.02
C MET A 257 0.57 6.97 -16.39
N THR A 258 -0.46 7.11 -15.58
CA THR A 258 -1.56 8.05 -15.80
C THR A 258 -1.94 8.78 -14.52
N GLY A 259 -2.37 10.04 -14.66
CA GLY A 259 -3.01 10.80 -13.60
C GLY A 259 -4.50 10.95 -13.86
N HIS A 260 -5.31 10.80 -12.81
CA HIS A 260 -6.77 10.82 -12.93
C HIS A 260 -7.39 11.76 -11.90
N ASP A 261 -8.48 12.42 -12.27
CA ASP A 261 -9.32 13.15 -11.34
C ASP A 261 -9.94 12.18 -10.31
N PRO A 262 -9.76 12.40 -9.00
CA PRO A 262 -10.19 11.44 -7.99
C PRO A 262 -11.70 11.30 -7.86
N ARG A 263 -12.48 12.29 -8.28
CA ARG A 263 -13.94 12.31 -8.14
C ARG A 263 -14.68 11.72 -9.33
N THR A 264 -14.10 11.82 -10.51
CA THR A 264 -14.72 11.43 -11.79
C THR A 264 -14.00 10.30 -12.49
N GLY A 265 -12.76 9.98 -12.11
CA GLY A 265 -11.89 9.04 -12.78
C GLY A 265 -11.34 9.53 -14.12
N ALA A 266 -11.70 10.74 -14.56
CA ALA A 266 -11.26 11.29 -15.83
C ALA A 266 -9.73 11.36 -15.90
N GLU A 267 -9.14 10.90 -17.01
CA GLU A 267 -7.71 10.99 -17.24
C GLU A 267 -7.30 12.44 -17.45
N LEU A 268 -6.33 12.90 -16.67
CA LEU A 268 -5.77 14.26 -16.72
C LEU A 268 -4.51 14.31 -17.55
N TRP A 269 -3.71 13.26 -17.47
CA TRP A 269 -2.48 13.10 -18.23
C TRP A 269 -2.07 11.64 -18.34
N ARG A 270 -1.23 11.32 -19.32
CA ARG A 270 -0.56 10.02 -19.47
C ARG A 270 0.89 10.19 -19.92
N TRP A 271 1.72 9.27 -19.47
CA TRP A 271 3.09 9.09 -19.90
C TRP A 271 3.38 7.59 -20.07
N GLY A 272 4.16 7.21 -21.00
CA GLY A 272 4.65 5.86 -21.24
C GLY A 272 5.48 5.88 -22.48
N THR A 273 6.36 4.93 -22.67
CA THR A 273 6.28 3.55 -22.20
C THR A 273 7.68 3.05 -21.84
N TRP A 274 7.77 2.17 -20.81
CA TRP A 274 8.99 1.39 -20.53
C TRP A 274 9.13 0.14 -21.41
N ASN A 275 8.18 -0.12 -22.28
CA ASN A 275 8.11 -1.26 -23.20
C ASN A 275 7.86 -0.77 -24.64
N PRO A 276 8.84 -0.10 -25.29
CA PRO A 276 8.68 0.49 -26.60
C PRO A 276 8.26 -0.55 -27.66
N GLY A 277 7.16 -0.24 -28.37
CA GLY A 277 6.57 -1.14 -29.37
C GLY A 277 5.88 -2.36 -28.76
N HIS A 278 5.63 -2.37 -27.45
CA HIS A 278 4.91 -3.42 -26.71
C HIS A 278 5.45 -4.83 -26.99
N ARG A 279 6.77 -4.96 -27.12
CA ARG A 279 7.45 -6.20 -27.49
C ARG A 279 7.38 -7.27 -26.41
N GLU A 280 7.46 -6.82 -25.13
CA GLU A 280 7.37 -7.69 -23.97
C GLU A 280 5.89 -7.90 -23.62
N GLN A 281 5.43 -9.12 -23.65
CA GLN A 281 4.03 -9.46 -23.32
C GLN A 281 3.86 -10.06 -21.92
N TRP A 282 4.98 -10.23 -21.18
CA TRP A 282 5.03 -10.88 -19.87
C TRP A 282 5.56 -9.95 -18.76
N TRP A 283 5.33 -8.65 -18.92
CA TRP A 283 5.86 -7.58 -18.07
C TRP A 283 4.79 -6.94 -17.17
N ARG A 284 4.07 -7.77 -16.36
CA ARG A 284 3.13 -7.23 -15.37
C ARG A 284 3.83 -6.28 -14.40
N VAL A 285 3.12 -5.25 -13.95
CA VAL A 285 3.59 -4.30 -12.95
C VAL A 285 3.02 -4.65 -11.58
N VAL A 286 3.89 -4.70 -10.56
CA VAL A 286 3.48 -4.91 -9.17
C VAL A 286 3.71 -3.66 -8.32
N PRO A 287 4.86 -2.95 -8.41
CA PRO A 287 5.07 -1.73 -7.64
C PRO A 287 4.09 -0.64 -8.06
N SER A 288 3.40 -0.04 -7.09
CA SER A 288 2.64 1.18 -7.32
C SER A 288 3.58 2.36 -7.57
N ALA A 289 3.06 3.47 -8.08
CA ALA A 289 3.79 4.73 -8.09
C ALA A 289 4.10 5.18 -6.66
N VAL A 290 5.11 6.02 -6.52
CA VAL A 290 5.30 6.88 -5.35
C VAL A 290 5.56 8.29 -5.84
N ALA A 291 5.00 9.29 -5.15
CA ALA A 291 5.17 10.69 -5.51
C ALA A 291 5.77 11.49 -4.36
N GLY A 292 6.59 12.48 -4.70
CA GLY A 292 7.18 13.42 -3.76
C GLY A 292 8.04 14.46 -4.47
N SER A 293 8.18 15.66 -3.91
CA SER A 293 8.95 16.78 -4.48
C SER A 293 8.58 17.12 -5.94
N GLY A 294 7.32 16.95 -6.33
CA GLY A 294 6.84 17.22 -7.68
C GLY A 294 7.20 16.15 -8.72
N VAL A 295 7.69 15.00 -8.27
CA VAL A 295 8.14 13.88 -9.12
C VAL A 295 7.36 12.62 -8.75
N ALA A 296 7.01 11.81 -9.73
CA ALA A 296 6.50 10.45 -9.51
C ALA A 296 7.46 9.41 -10.07
N LEU A 297 7.66 8.31 -9.33
CA LEU A 297 8.41 7.16 -9.83
C LEU A 297 7.46 6.10 -10.39
N ALA A 298 7.80 5.59 -11.60
CA ALA A 298 7.28 4.34 -12.13
C ALA A 298 8.41 3.32 -12.21
N CYS A 299 8.15 2.10 -11.72
CA CYS A 299 9.12 1.02 -11.76
C CYS A 299 8.78 0.09 -12.91
N GLY A 300 9.66 -0.01 -13.89
CA GLY A 300 9.55 -1.01 -14.95
C GLY A 300 9.74 -2.41 -14.36
N PRO A 301 8.99 -3.42 -14.87
CA PRO A 301 9.00 -4.77 -14.31
C PRO A 301 10.28 -5.54 -14.62
N LYS A 302 10.54 -6.60 -13.83
CA LYS A 302 11.59 -7.61 -14.06
C LYS A 302 13.00 -7.04 -14.26
N GLY A 303 13.34 -5.98 -13.55
CA GLY A 303 14.65 -5.33 -13.61
C GLY A 303 14.79 -4.27 -14.72
N ALA A 304 13.70 -3.84 -15.32
CA ALA A 304 13.67 -2.65 -16.15
C ALA A 304 13.98 -1.39 -15.32
N PRO A 305 14.30 -0.27 -15.94
CA PRO A 305 14.59 0.97 -15.22
C PRO A 305 13.45 1.46 -14.32
N VAL A 306 13.80 2.26 -13.34
CA VAL A 306 12.90 3.17 -12.65
C VAL A 306 12.90 4.47 -13.42
N PHE A 307 11.71 5.04 -13.65
CA PHE A 307 11.47 6.27 -14.42
C PHE A 307 10.93 7.34 -13.49
N ALA A 308 11.52 8.52 -13.52
CA ALA A 308 11.07 9.69 -12.74
C ALA A 308 10.38 10.69 -13.64
N ILE A 309 9.10 10.91 -13.41
CA ILE A 309 8.26 11.77 -14.22
C ILE A 309 7.91 13.04 -13.47
N GLN A 310 8.15 14.19 -14.10
CA GLN A 310 7.71 15.48 -13.56
C GLN A 310 6.18 15.56 -13.56
N LEU A 311 5.62 15.87 -12.42
CA LEU A 311 4.18 16.06 -12.23
C LEU A 311 3.74 17.48 -12.66
N ASP A 312 2.41 17.70 -12.71
CA ASP A 312 1.73 18.93 -13.08
C ASP A 312 1.49 19.12 -14.61
N GLY A 313 1.95 18.18 -15.44
CA GLY A 313 1.63 18.13 -16.86
C GLY A 313 0.15 17.84 -17.14
N LYS A 314 -0.27 17.93 -18.41
CA LYS A 314 -1.64 17.63 -18.89
C LYS A 314 -1.60 16.93 -20.24
N GLY A 315 -2.62 16.09 -20.51
CA GLY A 315 -2.72 15.35 -21.78
C GLY A 315 -1.61 14.32 -21.93
N THR A 316 -1.18 14.02 -23.14
CA THR A 316 -0.07 13.11 -23.38
C THR A 316 1.25 13.83 -23.13
N LEU A 317 1.97 13.35 -22.12
CA LEU A 317 3.28 13.89 -21.76
C LEU A 317 4.33 13.36 -22.73
N ASN A 318 5.29 14.20 -23.06
CA ASN A 318 6.43 13.89 -23.93
C ASN A 318 7.68 13.52 -23.12
N ASP A 319 8.79 13.28 -23.80
CA ASP A 319 10.07 12.90 -23.20
C ASP A 319 10.65 13.99 -22.29
N GLU A 320 10.25 15.26 -22.45
CA GLU A 320 10.69 16.35 -21.55
C GLU A 320 10.15 16.20 -20.13
N SER A 321 9.07 15.43 -19.95
CA SER A 321 8.52 15.11 -18.65
C SER A 321 9.31 14.01 -17.91
N LEU A 322 10.16 13.27 -18.61
CA LEU A 322 11.10 12.31 -18.03
C LEU A 322 12.33 13.05 -17.50
N LEU A 323 12.43 13.22 -16.20
CA LEU A 323 13.58 13.88 -15.57
C LEU A 323 14.83 13.01 -15.64
N TRP A 324 14.67 11.73 -15.27
CA TRP A 324 15.73 10.74 -15.33
C TRP A 324 15.15 9.33 -15.35
N GLN A 325 15.99 8.38 -15.71
CA GLN A 325 15.74 6.94 -15.55
C GLN A 325 16.99 6.25 -15.04
N SER A 326 16.80 5.18 -14.27
CA SER A 326 17.92 4.37 -13.81
C SER A 326 18.47 3.51 -14.96
N GLU A 327 19.73 3.06 -14.82
CA GLU A 327 20.29 2.09 -15.74
C GLU A 327 19.63 0.71 -15.54
N GLY A 328 19.57 -0.10 -16.61
CA GLY A 328 18.82 -1.37 -16.63
C GLY A 328 19.32 -2.45 -15.66
N ARG A 329 19.02 -3.70 -15.97
CA ARG A 329 19.01 -4.93 -15.10
C ARG A 329 20.15 -5.14 -14.10
N ARG A 330 21.28 -4.50 -14.23
CA ARG A 330 22.43 -4.62 -13.30
C ARG A 330 22.47 -3.54 -12.24
N ASN A 331 21.65 -2.51 -12.38
CA ASN A 331 21.61 -1.39 -11.46
C ASN A 331 20.82 -1.78 -10.19
N PRO A 332 21.28 -1.43 -8.97
CA PRO A 332 20.53 -1.61 -7.74
C PRO A 332 19.24 -0.77 -7.68
N VAL A 333 19.15 0.31 -8.47
CA VAL A 333 17.92 1.13 -8.60
C VAL A 333 16.98 0.46 -9.59
N THR A 334 16.39 -0.64 -9.16
CA THR A 334 15.35 -1.41 -9.87
C THR A 334 14.55 -2.22 -8.86
N THR A 335 13.29 -2.49 -9.14
CA THR A 335 12.43 -3.32 -8.28
C THR A 335 11.38 -4.04 -9.13
N ASP A 336 11.03 -5.29 -8.75
CA ASP A 336 9.97 -6.07 -9.41
C ASP A 336 8.70 -6.13 -8.56
N VAL A 337 8.81 -5.98 -7.23
CA VAL A 337 7.66 -6.14 -6.31
C VAL A 337 7.52 -4.99 -5.31
N PRO A 338 8.54 -4.58 -4.53
CA PRO A 338 8.39 -3.49 -3.57
C PRO A 338 8.04 -2.17 -4.23
N THR A 339 7.02 -1.49 -3.71
CA THR A 339 6.76 -0.09 -4.05
C THR A 339 7.80 0.80 -3.38
N PRO A 340 8.46 1.73 -4.09
CA PRO A 340 9.40 2.65 -3.50
C PRO A 340 8.79 3.51 -2.38
N LEU A 341 9.65 4.10 -1.57
CA LEU A 341 9.31 5.01 -0.49
C LEU A 341 9.74 6.43 -0.86
N PHE A 342 8.94 7.43 -0.51
CA PHE A 342 9.38 8.82 -0.43
C PHE A 342 9.43 9.25 1.03
N TYR A 343 10.59 9.69 1.51
CA TYR A 343 10.79 10.07 2.90
C TYR A 343 11.93 11.09 3.05
N ARG A 344 11.71 12.15 3.83
CA ARG A 344 12.69 13.23 4.05
C ARG A 344 13.27 13.74 2.74
N ASP A 345 12.38 14.12 1.81
CA ASP A 345 12.68 14.70 0.50
C ASP A 345 13.52 13.82 -0.46
N HIS A 346 13.56 12.50 -0.23
CA HIS A 346 14.29 11.56 -1.07
C HIS A 346 13.46 10.32 -1.39
N PHE A 347 13.74 9.70 -2.53
CA PHE A 347 13.25 8.37 -2.84
C PHE A 347 14.16 7.28 -2.29
N TYR A 348 13.54 6.18 -1.89
CA TYR A 348 14.25 4.95 -1.50
C TYR A 348 13.69 3.79 -2.30
N VAL A 349 14.55 3.14 -3.07
CA VAL A 349 14.20 2.00 -3.93
C VAL A 349 14.81 0.73 -3.34
N LEU A 350 13.96 -0.18 -2.88
CA LEU A 350 14.34 -1.52 -2.41
C LEU A 350 14.29 -2.48 -3.59
N SER A 351 15.46 -2.96 -4.00
CA SER A 351 15.58 -3.94 -5.07
C SER A 351 15.47 -5.37 -4.53
N ASP A 352 14.33 -6.02 -4.76
CA ASP A 352 14.17 -7.45 -4.47
C ASP A 352 14.98 -8.36 -5.41
N LEU A 353 15.43 -7.82 -6.53
CA LEU A 353 16.27 -8.52 -7.51
C LEU A 353 17.76 -8.48 -7.15
N ARG A 354 18.21 -7.43 -6.42
CA ARG A 354 19.61 -7.20 -6.07
C ARG A 354 19.86 -7.31 -4.58
N SER A 355 18.81 -7.41 -3.76
CA SER A 355 18.89 -7.33 -2.30
C SER A 355 19.67 -6.09 -1.88
N ALA A 356 19.20 -4.92 -2.30
CA ALA A 356 19.83 -3.64 -2.01
C ALA A 356 18.80 -2.55 -1.83
N LEU A 357 19.08 -1.61 -0.93
CA LEU A 357 18.29 -0.37 -0.75
C LEU A 357 19.14 0.81 -1.20
N SER A 358 18.60 1.64 -2.08
CA SER A 358 19.26 2.85 -2.59
C SER A 358 18.47 4.10 -2.23
N LYS A 359 19.17 5.15 -1.79
CA LYS A 359 18.64 6.51 -1.62
C LYS A 359 18.96 7.35 -2.85
N ILE A 360 17.96 8.10 -3.33
CA ILE A 360 18.03 8.76 -4.63
C ILE A 360 17.50 10.20 -4.49
N ASP A 361 18.23 11.13 -5.07
CA ASP A 361 17.77 12.52 -5.22
C ASP A 361 16.62 12.59 -6.24
N PRO A 362 15.46 13.17 -5.89
CA PRO A 362 14.29 13.19 -6.78
C PRO A 362 14.49 13.94 -8.09
N ALA A 363 15.26 15.01 -8.08
CA ALA A 363 15.41 15.89 -9.24
C ALA A 363 16.42 15.36 -10.25
N SER A 364 17.54 14.82 -9.77
CA SER A 364 18.67 14.41 -10.62
C SER A 364 18.76 12.90 -10.86
N GLY A 365 18.16 12.08 -9.98
CA GLY A 365 18.34 10.63 -10.01
C GLY A 365 19.70 10.19 -9.45
N GLU A 366 20.47 11.10 -8.85
CA GLU A 366 21.75 10.78 -8.20
C GLU A 366 21.52 9.78 -7.07
N VAL A 367 22.30 8.69 -7.08
CA VAL A 367 22.31 7.70 -6.01
C VAL A 367 23.23 8.18 -4.90
N LEU A 368 22.64 8.64 -3.80
CA LEU A 368 23.40 9.19 -2.67
C LEU A 368 24.09 8.10 -1.85
N TRP A 369 23.45 6.96 -1.71
CA TRP A 369 24.05 5.74 -1.15
C TRP A 369 23.27 4.49 -1.61
N THR A 370 23.94 3.35 -1.57
CA THR A 370 23.33 2.02 -1.75
C THR A 370 23.90 1.08 -0.68
N THR A 371 23.01 0.39 0.01
CA THR A 371 23.37 -0.61 1.02
C THR A 371 22.88 -1.99 0.60
N GLU A 372 23.77 -2.96 0.61
CA GLU A 372 23.41 -4.37 0.39
C GLU A 372 22.62 -4.89 1.60
N MET A 373 21.50 -5.54 1.32
CA MET A 373 20.64 -6.18 2.31
C MET A 373 21.07 -7.64 2.51
N PRO A 374 20.85 -8.23 3.70
CA PRO A 374 21.03 -9.66 3.89
C PRO A 374 20.34 -10.48 2.79
N ARG A 375 20.96 -11.60 2.35
CA ARG A 375 20.51 -12.37 1.19
C ARG A 375 19.82 -13.68 1.54
N ASP A 376 19.52 -13.89 2.81
CA ASP A 376 18.94 -15.15 3.31
C ASP A 376 17.49 -15.37 2.84
N ALA A 377 16.79 -14.29 2.55
CA ALA A 377 15.44 -14.34 2.00
C ALA A 377 15.16 -13.20 1.01
N LYS A 378 13.95 -13.19 0.43
CA LYS A 378 13.53 -12.18 -0.54
C LYS A 378 12.93 -10.97 0.15
N TRP A 379 13.30 -9.80 -0.28
CA TRP A 379 12.81 -8.49 0.15
C TRP A 379 11.65 -8.04 -0.75
N ARG A 380 10.41 -8.37 -0.39
CA ARG A 380 9.24 -8.03 -1.21
C ARG A 380 8.22 -7.12 -0.53
N ALA A 381 8.33 -6.94 0.79
CA ALA A 381 7.59 -5.91 1.47
C ALA A 381 8.09 -4.52 1.06
N SER A 382 7.19 -3.56 0.90
CA SER A 382 7.56 -2.19 0.57
C SER A 382 8.21 -1.51 1.78
N PRO A 383 9.27 -0.71 1.61
CA PRO A 383 9.94 -0.02 2.70
C PRO A 383 9.05 1.04 3.35
N THR A 384 9.28 1.29 4.64
CA THR A 384 8.59 2.28 5.46
C THR A 384 9.57 3.28 6.05
N GLY A 385 9.27 4.57 5.95
CA GLY A 385 10.07 5.66 6.52
C GLY A 385 9.49 6.15 7.85
N ALA A 386 10.24 6.05 8.95
CA ALA A 386 9.84 6.58 10.25
C ALA A 386 11.04 6.74 11.18
N ASP A 387 11.00 7.71 12.09
CA ASP A 387 12.01 7.93 13.15
C ASP A 387 13.44 8.04 12.62
N GLY A 388 13.64 8.70 11.47
CA GLY A 388 14.95 8.84 10.83
C GLY A 388 15.50 7.57 10.18
N ARG A 389 14.68 6.52 10.05
CA ARG A 389 15.07 5.21 9.54
C ARG A 389 14.19 4.76 8.39
N VAL A 390 14.74 3.88 7.56
CA VAL A 390 14.01 3.12 6.55
C VAL A 390 13.89 1.67 7.03
N TRP A 391 12.68 1.23 7.25
CA TRP A 391 12.32 -0.10 7.76
C TRP A 391 11.97 -1.01 6.59
N CYS A 392 12.67 -2.13 6.49
CA CYS A 392 12.44 -3.17 5.49
C CYS A 392 12.18 -4.51 6.18
N MET A 393 11.42 -5.38 5.55
CA MET A 393 11.17 -6.73 6.05
C MET A 393 11.28 -7.75 4.92
N ASP A 394 11.95 -8.85 5.18
CA ASP A 394 12.08 -9.96 4.24
C ASP A 394 10.99 -11.02 4.42
N HIS A 395 11.00 -12.05 3.57
CA HIS A 395 10.04 -13.14 3.65
C HIS A 395 10.17 -14.06 4.87
N ASN A 396 11.31 -14.05 5.55
CA ASN A 396 11.54 -14.81 6.79
C ASN A 396 11.20 -13.96 8.03
N ALA A 397 10.51 -12.82 7.83
CA ALA A 397 10.19 -11.88 8.89
C ALA A 397 11.41 -11.29 9.62
N GLN A 398 12.56 -11.20 8.94
CA GLN A 398 13.67 -10.40 9.40
C GLN A 398 13.39 -8.94 9.08
N VAL A 399 13.36 -8.09 10.10
CA VAL A 399 13.23 -6.64 9.97
C VAL A 399 14.61 -6.03 10.02
N VAL A 400 14.91 -5.19 9.04
CA VAL A 400 16.15 -4.41 8.98
C VAL A 400 15.78 -2.94 8.90
N ALA A 401 16.39 -2.10 9.76
CA ALA A 401 16.27 -0.67 9.65
C ALA A 401 17.63 -0.05 9.32
N LEU A 402 17.61 0.89 8.37
CA LEU A 402 18.77 1.66 7.96
C LEU A 402 18.58 3.12 8.38
N ASP A 403 19.65 3.77 8.82
CA ASP A 403 19.65 5.22 8.99
C ASP A 403 19.37 5.90 7.64
N ALA A 404 18.35 6.74 7.58
CA ALA A 404 17.91 7.39 6.35
C ALA A 404 18.94 8.38 5.77
N GLY A 405 19.86 8.88 6.60
CA GLY A 405 20.96 9.77 6.18
C GLY A 405 22.13 9.01 5.60
N SER A 406 22.71 8.10 6.37
CA SER A 406 23.97 7.40 6.05
C SER A 406 23.78 6.10 5.27
N GLY A 407 22.60 5.46 5.36
CA GLY A 407 22.37 4.12 4.80
C GLY A 407 22.96 2.98 5.65
N GLU A 408 23.50 3.27 6.83
CA GLU A 408 24.01 2.24 7.74
C GLU A 408 22.87 1.39 8.31
N ILE A 409 23.06 0.08 8.39
CA ILE A 409 22.13 -0.82 9.07
C ILE A 409 22.26 -0.58 10.59
N VAL A 410 21.17 -0.09 11.20
CA VAL A 410 21.14 0.25 12.63
C VAL A 410 20.26 -0.69 13.45
N THR A 411 19.46 -1.53 12.81
CA THR A 411 18.59 -2.52 13.46
C THR A 411 18.53 -3.78 12.60
N VAL A 412 18.69 -4.93 13.22
CA VAL A 412 18.36 -6.25 12.64
C VAL A 412 17.56 -7.01 13.69
N ALA A 413 16.34 -7.39 13.37
CA ALA A 413 15.43 -8.05 14.28
C ALA A 413 14.74 -9.24 13.61
N GLN A 414 14.72 -10.40 14.26
CA GLN A 414 14.02 -11.57 13.79
C GLN A 414 12.64 -11.64 14.45
N MET A 415 11.57 -11.52 13.65
CA MET A 415 10.18 -11.56 14.12
C MET A 415 9.49 -12.89 13.83
N GLY A 416 9.98 -13.68 12.88
CA GLY A 416 9.50 -15.05 12.64
C GLY A 416 10.01 -15.97 13.76
N GLY A 417 9.09 -16.75 14.33
CA GLY A 417 9.41 -17.77 15.32
C GLY A 417 9.90 -19.09 14.69
N GLU A 418 10.08 -20.12 15.52
CA GLU A 418 10.46 -21.47 15.10
C GLU A 418 9.42 -22.17 14.21
N ASP A 419 8.19 -21.64 14.18
CA ASP A 419 7.08 -22.10 13.34
C ASP A 419 7.31 -21.85 11.82
N GLY A 420 8.39 -21.15 11.45
CA GLY A 420 8.71 -20.80 10.07
C GLY A 420 7.71 -19.83 9.43
N ALA A 421 6.95 -19.09 10.23
CA ALA A 421 5.99 -18.11 9.76
C ALA A 421 6.66 -17.07 8.84
N ARG A 422 6.04 -16.79 7.70
CA ARG A 422 6.55 -15.88 6.69
C ARG A 422 5.90 -14.51 6.82
N ALA A 423 6.55 -13.49 6.25
CA ALA A 423 6.05 -12.13 6.18
C ALA A 423 6.05 -11.60 4.76
N ARG A 424 5.04 -10.76 4.45
CA ARG A 424 4.89 -10.08 3.16
C ARG A 424 4.32 -8.70 3.26
N SER A 425 3.72 -8.37 4.41
CA SER A 425 3.23 -7.04 4.72
C SER A 425 4.39 -6.07 4.93
N SER A 426 4.15 -4.80 4.70
CA SER A 426 5.09 -3.74 5.11
C SER A 426 5.07 -3.58 6.63
N VAL A 427 6.19 -3.12 7.20
CA VAL A 427 6.24 -2.65 8.59
C VAL A 427 5.41 -1.38 8.70
N VAL A 428 4.62 -1.25 9.75
CA VAL A 428 3.80 -0.05 10.01
C VAL A 428 4.35 0.69 11.22
N ALA A 429 4.50 2.00 11.11
CA ALA A 429 4.92 2.87 12.21
C ALA A 429 3.76 3.80 12.59
N ALA A 430 3.16 3.57 13.75
CA ALA A 430 2.03 4.34 14.25
C ALA A 430 2.04 4.45 15.78
N HIS A 431 1.67 5.61 16.33
CA HIS A 431 1.52 5.85 17.77
C HIS A 431 2.73 5.40 18.63
N GLY A 432 3.95 5.66 18.15
CA GLY A 432 5.18 5.29 18.86
C GLY A 432 5.51 3.80 18.84
N CYS A 433 4.84 3.01 18.02
CA CYS A 433 5.01 1.57 17.88
C CYS A 433 5.25 1.16 16.43
N LEU A 434 5.90 0.00 16.28
CA LEU A 434 5.91 -0.75 15.03
C LEU A 434 4.85 -1.85 15.11
N PHE A 435 4.06 -2.01 14.05
CA PHE A 435 3.16 -3.14 13.87
C PHE A 435 3.75 -4.03 12.77
N ILE A 436 4.09 -5.25 13.15
CA ILE A 436 4.80 -6.21 12.29
C ILE A 436 3.94 -7.46 12.19
N ARG A 437 3.59 -7.84 10.95
CA ARG A 437 2.74 -8.98 10.69
C ARG A 437 3.52 -10.12 10.04
N THR A 438 3.37 -11.31 10.59
CA THR A 438 3.69 -12.57 9.91
C THR A 438 2.39 -13.25 9.43
N ASP A 439 2.48 -14.42 8.80
CA ASP A 439 1.30 -15.20 8.39
C ASP A 439 0.40 -15.58 9.58
N THR A 440 0.99 -15.79 10.77
CA THR A 440 0.30 -16.32 11.95
C THR A 440 0.13 -15.32 13.10
N THR A 441 0.90 -14.23 13.09
CA THR A 441 1.00 -13.34 14.26
C THR A 441 1.09 -11.88 13.86
N LEU A 442 0.42 -11.00 14.60
CA LEU A 442 0.64 -9.57 14.59
C LEU A 442 1.34 -9.16 15.88
N PHE A 443 2.46 -8.47 15.75
CA PHE A 443 3.25 -7.92 16.86
C PHE A 443 3.05 -6.40 16.92
N CYS A 444 2.90 -5.87 18.14
CA CYS A 444 3.09 -4.46 18.45
C CYS A 444 4.40 -4.32 19.22
N VAL A 445 5.36 -3.64 18.62
CA VAL A 445 6.70 -3.45 19.17
C VAL A 445 6.89 -1.99 19.53
N GLY A 446 7.31 -1.71 20.76
CA GLY A 446 7.47 -0.35 21.25
C GLY A 446 8.23 -0.31 22.57
N THR A 447 8.57 0.88 23.02
CA THR A 447 9.09 1.09 24.37
C THR A 447 7.91 1.16 25.35
N ALA A 448 7.90 0.32 26.36
CA ALA A 448 6.96 0.49 27.47
C ALA A 448 7.11 1.92 28.00
N LYS A 449 6.01 2.67 28.11
CA LYS A 449 6.05 3.93 28.84
C LYS A 449 6.49 3.60 30.26
N SER A 450 7.63 4.13 30.71
CA SER A 450 7.97 4.07 32.14
C SER A 450 6.81 4.65 32.91
N ASP A 451 6.29 3.89 33.86
CA ASP A 451 5.26 4.34 34.77
C ASP A 451 5.78 5.61 35.46
N PRO A 452 5.12 6.78 35.38
CA PRO A 452 5.60 8.00 36.03
C PRO A 452 5.65 7.88 37.57
N ASP A 453 5.12 6.80 38.16
CA ASP A 453 5.03 6.56 39.59
C ASP A 453 6.14 5.63 40.14
N GLU A 454 7.12 5.20 39.33
CA GLU A 454 8.33 4.49 39.83
C GLU A 454 9.50 5.43 40.11
N LYS A 455 9.29 6.53 40.82
CA LYS A 455 10.35 7.36 41.39
C LYS A 455 10.13 7.60 42.86
#